data_d89628ca4b6ed92f71721348bcd6f858
#
_entry.id   d89628ca4b6ed92f71721348bcd6f858
#
_cell.length_a   1.000
_cell.length_b   1.000
_cell.length_c   1.000
_cell.angle_alpha   90.00
_cell.angle_beta   90.00
_cell.angle_gamma   90.00
#
_symmetry.space_group_name_H-M   'P 1'
#
loop_
_entity.id
_entity.type
_entity.pdbx_description
1 polymer ?
#
loop_
_entity_poly.entity_id
_entity_poly.type
_entity_poly.pdbx_seq_one_letter_code
_entity_poly.pdbx_strand_id
1 'polypeptide(L)'
;DNSKYLEIFREEDYTFLIYVKYGEEADADRLYMQRVFNAILVFLVVFVLAMGSTSGTSVINSQFFLNLILATVFAAVAFKSQYSTLRRHYKAHLHDIDIMLPYYLKSLEILIQHYTVPVALGKSIDDAPEIFKPGLRRMIEKINGGDASIDPYMEFANTYPVRDSMRMMRLLYRLGIGSQEKKQERLLMFSRTVSSLQNKARETKYKERLNHMESQTMIMLVITGMGTMLLLLVAMMMIFSI
;
A
#
# COMPACT_ATOMS: atom_id res chain seq x y z
N ASP A 1 -29.44 6.75 17.07
CA ASP A 1 -28.23 6.85 17.92
C ASP A 1 -27.35 5.58 18.00
N ASN A 2 -27.68 4.54 17.22
CA ASN A 2 -26.88 3.31 17.17
C ASN A 2 -25.53 3.46 16.45
N SER A 3 -25.29 4.56 15.75
CA SER A 3 -24.04 4.80 15.01
C SER A 3 -22.84 5.03 15.93
N LYS A 4 -23.02 5.68 17.08
CA LYS A 4 -21.93 5.99 18.02
C LYS A 4 -21.22 4.76 18.59
N TYR A 5 -21.96 3.67 18.85
CA TYR A 5 -21.35 2.44 19.40
C TYR A 5 -20.55 1.66 18.36
N LEU A 6 -20.93 1.79 17.09
CA LEU A 6 -20.19 1.17 15.98
C LEU A 6 -18.92 1.92 15.62
N GLU A 7 -18.88 3.24 15.90
CA GLU A 7 -17.68 4.08 15.69
C GLU A 7 -16.53 3.74 16.64
N ILE A 8 -16.81 3.17 17.83
CA ILE A 8 -15.78 2.77 18.81
C ILE A 8 -14.82 1.72 18.23
N PHE A 9 -15.31 0.87 17.32
CA PHE A 9 -14.49 -0.18 16.67
C PHE A 9 -13.89 0.26 15.33
N ARG A 10 -14.17 1.51 14.91
CA ARG A 10 -13.66 2.07 13.67
C ARG A 10 -12.23 2.59 13.90
N GLU A 11 -11.28 2.08 13.13
CA GLU A 11 -9.92 2.59 13.14
C GLU A 11 -9.89 4.03 12.59
N GLU A 12 -9.08 4.92 13.21
CA GLU A 12 -8.97 6.34 12.84
C GLU A 12 -8.64 6.54 11.34
N ASP A 13 -7.76 5.69 10.82
CA ASP A 13 -7.31 5.74 9.42
C ASP A 13 -8.27 5.07 8.41
N TYR A 14 -9.37 4.45 8.88
CA TYR A 14 -10.21 3.61 8.01
C TYR A 14 -10.81 4.39 6.84
N THR A 15 -11.36 5.56 7.10
CA THR A 15 -11.96 6.44 6.08
C THR A 15 -10.93 6.86 5.04
N PHE A 16 -9.74 7.27 5.49
CA PHE A 16 -8.63 7.63 4.62
C PHE A 16 -8.20 6.46 3.73
N LEU A 17 -8.06 5.25 4.29
CA LEU A 17 -7.68 4.07 3.53
C LEU A 17 -8.71 3.67 2.47
N ILE A 18 -10.01 3.91 2.74
CA ILE A 18 -11.08 3.71 1.75
C ILE A 18 -10.94 4.71 0.61
N TYR A 19 -10.75 5.99 0.91
CA TYR A 19 -10.59 7.00 -0.13
C TYR A 19 -9.36 6.76 -1.01
N VAL A 20 -8.27 6.25 -0.45
CA VAL A 20 -7.08 5.86 -1.23
C VAL A 20 -7.37 4.70 -2.19
N LYS A 21 -8.22 3.73 -1.77
CA LYS A 21 -8.49 2.54 -2.58
C LYS A 21 -9.63 2.72 -3.59
N TYR A 22 -10.70 3.40 -3.19
CA TYR A 22 -11.95 3.48 -3.97
C TYR A 22 -12.25 4.89 -4.49
N GLY A 23 -11.44 5.90 -4.11
CA GLY A 23 -11.66 7.31 -4.45
C GLY A 23 -12.51 8.07 -3.43
N GLU A 24 -12.52 9.39 -3.55
CA GLU A 24 -13.23 10.30 -2.64
C GLU A 24 -14.77 10.18 -2.74
N GLU A 25 -15.29 9.61 -3.81
CA GLU A 25 -16.73 9.38 -4.01
C GLU A 25 -17.26 8.16 -3.27
N ALA A 26 -16.36 7.35 -2.68
CA ALA A 26 -16.75 6.13 -1.97
C ALA A 26 -17.42 6.45 -0.64
N ASP A 27 -18.57 5.85 -0.39
CA ASP A 27 -19.30 5.94 0.88
C ASP A 27 -18.59 5.05 1.93
N ALA A 28 -17.72 5.68 2.74
CA ALA A 28 -16.95 5.00 3.77
C ALA A 28 -17.84 4.37 4.86
N ASP A 29 -18.98 4.99 5.17
CA ASP A 29 -19.89 4.50 6.19
C ASP A 29 -20.65 3.26 5.73
N ARG A 30 -21.06 3.23 4.47
CA ARG A 30 -21.67 2.06 3.84
C ARG A 30 -20.72 0.87 3.81
N LEU A 31 -19.46 1.10 3.44
CA LEU A 31 -18.43 0.05 3.41
C LEU A 31 -18.10 -0.45 4.83
N TYR A 32 -18.11 0.43 5.81
CA TYR A 32 -17.93 0.05 7.21
C TYR A 32 -19.09 -0.82 7.72
N MET A 33 -20.36 -0.43 7.43
CA MET A 33 -21.52 -1.23 7.78
C MET A 33 -21.51 -2.61 7.10
N GLN A 34 -21.08 -2.67 5.86
CA GLN A 34 -20.89 -3.94 5.15
C GLN A 34 -19.82 -4.83 5.82
N ARG A 35 -18.75 -4.22 6.33
CA ARG A 35 -17.69 -4.92 7.09
C ARG A 35 -18.24 -5.53 8.38
N VAL A 36 -19.03 -4.76 9.14
CA VAL A 36 -19.70 -5.23 10.37
C VAL A 36 -20.67 -6.35 10.05
N PHE A 37 -21.51 -6.18 9.02
CA PHE A 37 -22.46 -7.20 8.60
C PHE A 37 -21.77 -8.52 8.20
N ASN A 38 -20.70 -8.46 7.44
CA ASN A 38 -19.90 -9.63 7.07
C ASN A 38 -19.31 -10.34 8.29
N ALA A 39 -18.84 -9.60 9.29
CA ALA A 39 -18.34 -10.20 10.53
C ALA A 39 -19.43 -10.91 11.33
N ILE A 40 -20.64 -10.33 11.42
CA ILE A 40 -21.81 -10.94 12.05
C ILE A 40 -22.22 -12.20 11.29
N LEU A 41 -22.23 -12.15 9.95
CA LEU A 41 -22.59 -13.30 9.11
C LEU A 41 -21.58 -14.45 9.33
N VAL A 42 -20.29 -14.16 9.35
CA VAL A 42 -19.24 -15.18 9.65
C VAL A 42 -19.45 -15.77 11.04
N PHE A 43 -19.76 -14.93 12.04
CA PHE A 43 -20.07 -15.41 13.38
C PHE A 43 -21.23 -16.40 13.38
N LEU A 44 -22.36 -16.04 12.76
CA LEU A 44 -23.55 -16.89 12.69
C LEU A 44 -23.28 -18.21 11.97
N VAL A 45 -22.60 -18.17 10.81
CA VAL A 45 -22.28 -19.37 10.04
C VAL A 45 -21.39 -20.33 10.84
N VAL A 46 -20.30 -19.81 11.43
CA VAL A 46 -19.37 -20.63 12.23
C VAL A 46 -20.07 -21.18 13.45
N PHE A 47 -20.89 -20.38 14.13
CA PHE A 47 -21.64 -20.80 15.32
C PHE A 47 -22.65 -21.90 15.00
N VAL A 48 -23.43 -21.76 13.92
CA VAL A 48 -24.40 -22.79 13.48
C VAL A 48 -23.71 -24.08 13.08
N LEU A 49 -22.61 -24.01 12.31
CA LEU A 49 -21.81 -25.18 11.92
C LEU A 49 -21.21 -25.89 13.14
N ALA A 50 -20.69 -25.13 14.11
CA ALA A 50 -20.15 -25.68 15.34
C ALA A 50 -21.22 -26.34 16.22
N MET A 51 -22.43 -25.77 16.29
CA MET A 51 -23.57 -26.35 16.99
C MET A 51 -24.11 -27.63 16.31
N GLY A 52 -24.14 -27.64 14.96
CA GLY A 52 -24.57 -28.82 14.19
C GLY A 52 -23.62 -30.04 14.32
N SER A 53 -22.38 -29.83 14.72
CA SER A 53 -21.40 -30.88 15.00
C SER A 53 -21.56 -31.52 16.39
N THR A 54 -22.35 -30.92 17.29
CA THR A 54 -22.52 -31.40 18.66
C THR A 54 -23.81 -32.25 18.77
N SER A 55 -23.68 -33.56 18.67
CA SER A 55 -24.75 -34.55 18.83
C SER A 55 -25.04 -34.82 20.32
N GLY A 56 -25.42 -33.83 21.12
CA GLY A 56 -25.64 -34.01 22.55
C GLY A 56 -26.88 -33.29 23.09
N THR A 57 -27.65 -33.96 23.96
CA THR A 57 -28.94 -33.54 24.52
C THR A 57 -28.89 -32.41 25.55
N SER A 58 -27.75 -31.83 25.88
CA SER A 58 -27.63 -30.71 26.81
C SER A 58 -27.19 -29.45 26.12
N VAL A 59 -28.07 -28.44 26.11
CA VAL A 59 -27.90 -27.17 25.39
C VAL A 59 -26.76 -26.30 25.97
N ILE A 60 -26.34 -26.49 27.21
CA ILE A 60 -25.30 -25.72 27.91
C ILE A 60 -24.26 -26.66 28.45
N ASN A 61 -23.30 -27.01 27.62
CA ASN A 61 -22.09 -27.78 27.97
C ASN A 61 -20.82 -26.95 27.78
N SER A 62 -19.68 -27.40 28.29
CA SER A 62 -18.35 -26.81 28.05
C SER A 62 -18.08 -26.61 26.55
N GLN A 63 -18.61 -27.48 25.67
CA GLN A 63 -18.55 -27.37 24.23
C GLN A 63 -19.30 -26.16 23.67
N PHE A 64 -20.42 -25.75 24.28
CA PHE A 64 -21.13 -24.51 23.87
C PHE A 64 -20.23 -23.29 24.03
N PHE A 65 -19.55 -23.15 25.16
CA PHE A 65 -18.62 -22.04 25.41
C PHE A 65 -17.41 -22.08 24.47
N LEU A 66 -16.88 -23.27 24.17
CA LEU A 66 -15.80 -23.46 23.21
C LEU A 66 -16.24 -23.01 21.79
N ASN A 67 -17.42 -23.41 21.35
CA ASN A 67 -17.98 -23.04 20.04
C ASN A 67 -18.25 -21.53 19.95
N LEU A 68 -18.75 -20.93 21.04
CA LEU A 68 -18.97 -19.48 21.13
C LEU A 68 -17.64 -18.71 21.01
N ILE A 69 -16.62 -19.15 21.74
CA ILE A 69 -15.26 -18.54 21.66
C ILE A 69 -14.70 -18.69 20.25
N LEU A 70 -14.81 -19.89 19.66
CA LEU A 70 -14.34 -20.14 18.30
C LEU A 70 -15.03 -19.23 17.28
N ALA A 71 -16.37 -19.13 17.32
CA ALA A 71 -17.13 -18.25 16.43
C ALA A 71 -16.73 -16.77 16.59
N THR A 72 -16.52 -16.32 17.83
CA THR A 72 -16.07 -14.96 18.13
C THR A 72 -14.67 -14.67 17.57
N VAL A 73 -13.74 -15.62 17.71
CA VAL A 73 -12.38 -15.47 17.15
C VAL A 73 -12.42 -15.36 15.61
N PHE A 74 -13.19 -16.23 14.94
CA PHE A 74 -13.33 -16.17 13.49
C PHE A 74 -13.98 -14.88 13.01
N ALA A 75 -15.00 -14.39 13.70
CA ALA A 75 -15.63 -13.11 13.40
C ALA A 75 -14.64 -11.92 13.58
N ALA A 76 -13.85 -11.92 14.64
CA ALA A 76 -12.83 -10.91 14.89
C ALA A 76 -11.73 -10.94 13.83
N VAL A 77 -11.29 -12.12 13.39
CA VAL A 77 -10.33 -12.29 12.29
C VAL A 77 -10.93 -11.78 10.98
N ALA A 78 -12.18 -12.11 10.65
CA ALA A 78 -12.84 -11.64 9.45
C ALA A 78 -13.00 -10.10 9.45
N PHE A 79 -13.37 -9.52 10.59
CA PHE A 79 -13.45 -8.07 10.76
C PHE A 79 -12.12 -7.38 10.54
N LYS A 80 -11.04 -7.90 11.14
CA LYS A 80 -9.69 -7.33 11.03
C LYS A 80 -9.05 -7.56 9.66
N SER A 81 -9.40 -8.65 8.99
CA SER A 81 -8.86 -9.01 7.67
C SER A 81 -9.14 -7.95 6.60
N GLN A 82 -10.35 -7.38 6.57
CA GLN A 82 -10.69 -6.31 5.62
C GLN A 82 -9.87 -5.05 5.84
N TYR A 83 -9.67 -4.64 7.10
CA TYR A 83 -8.78 -3.51 7.42
C TYR A 83 -7.32 -3.80 7.03
N SER A 84 -6.83 -5.00 7.31
CA SER A 84 -5.48 -5.42 6.91
C SER A 84 -5.28 -5.36 5.39
N THR A 85 -6.31 -5.71 4.62
CA THR A 85 -6.29 -5.64 3.15
C THR A 85 -6.21 -4.19 2.66
N LEU A 86 -6.97 -3.26 3.25
CA LEU A 86 -6.89 -1.83 2.93
C LEU A 86 -5.49 -1.27 3.25
N ARG A 87 -4.96 -1.59 4.41
CA ARG A 87 -3.62 -1.16 4.83
C ARG A 87 -2.52 -1.72 3.94
N ARG A 88 -2.66 -2.98 3.51
CA ARG A 88 -1.73 -3.61 2.55
C ARG A 88 -1.77 -2.91 1.20
N HIS A 89 -2.97 -2.59 0.70
CA HIS A 89 -3.15 -1.85 -0.54
C HIS A 89 -2.50 -0.46 -0.46
N TYR A 90 -2.72 0.28 0.63
CA TYR A 90 -2.10 1.58 0.86
C TYR A 90 -0.56 1.50 0.88
N LYS A 91 0.01 0.50 1.59
CA LYS A 91 1.46 0.31 1.61
C LYS A 91 2.03 -0.04 0.24
N ALA A 92 1.34 -0.87 -0.54
CA ALA A 92 1.74 -1.19 -1.91
C ALA A 92 1.69 0.06 -2.80
N HIS A 93 0.64 0.87 -2.67
CA HIS A 93 0.51 2.12 -3.41
C HIS A 93 1.63 3.12 -3.09
N LEU A 94 1.97 3.30 -1.80
CA LEU A 94 3.10 4.13 -1.39
C LEU A 94 4.43 3.60 -1.92
N HIS A 95 4.62 2.30 -1.93
CA HIS A 95 5.81 1.65 -2.47
C HIS A 95 5.96 1.90 -3.97
N ASP A 96 4.88 1.76 -4.73
CA ASP A 96 4.89 2.06 -6.17
C ASP A 96 5.23 3.53 -6.45
N ILE A 97 4.67 4.46 -5.65
CA ILE A 97 4.99 5.89 -5.72
C ILE A 97 6.49 6.13 -5.43
N ASP A 98 7.03 5.53 -4.38
CA ASP A 98 8.44 5.70 -3.97
C ASP A 98 9.42 5.22 -5.05
N ILE A 99 9.04 4.16 -5.76
CA ILE A 99 9.82 3.61 -6.88
C ILE A 99 9.67 4.45 -8.15
N MET A 100 8.46 4.89 -8.49
CA MET A 100 8.19 5.58 -9.76
C MET A 100 8.60 7.05 -9.74
N LEU A 101 8.52 7.72 -8.59
CA LEU A 101 8.83 9.13 -8.45
C LEU A 101 10.23 9.52 -8.95
N PRO A 102 11.33 8.79 -8.61
CA PRO A 102 12.64 9.13 -9.11
C PRO A 102 12.80 9.02 -10.64
N TYR A 103 12.07 8.10 -11.27
CA TYR A 103 12.09 7.98 -12.74
C TYR A 103 11.38 9.13 -13.40
N TYR A 104 10.21 9.53 -12.89
CA TYR A 104 9.50 10.71 -13.34
C TYR A 104 10.32 11.99 -13.17
N LEU A 105 10.94 12.17 -12.01
CA LEU A 105 11.81 13.34 -11.76
C LEU A 105 13.03 13.39 -12.68
N LYS A 106 13.53 12.24 -13.14
CA LYS A 106 14.63 12.19 -14.12
C LYS A 106 14.18 12.66 -15.50
N SER A 107 13.00 12.28 -15.93
CA SER A 107 12.39 12.80 -17.17
C SER A 107 12.16 14.31 -17.07
N LEU A 108 11.61 14.76 -15.95
CA LEU A 108 11.40 16.18 -15.67
C LEU A 108 12.72 16.98 -15.66
N GLU A 109 13.79 16.44 -15.09
CA GLU A 109 15.12 17.06 -15.07
C GLU A 109 15.62 17.40 -16.49
N ILE A 110 15.41 16.50 -17.44
CA ILE A 110 15.80 16.73 -18.85
C ILE A 110 15.00 17.90 -19.44
N LEU A 111 13.69 17.96 -19.16
CA LEU A 111 12.86 19.06 -19.64
C LEU A 111 13.21 20.41 -19.04
N ILE A 112 13.59 20.46 -17.76
CA ILE A 112 13.97 21.69 -17.07
C ILE A 112 15.28 22.30 -17.60
N GLN A 113 16.14 21.51 -18.22
CA GLN A 113 17.34 22.04 -18.89
C GLN A 113 16.99 22.98 -20.04
N HIS A 114 15.91 22.70 -20.75
CA HIS A 114 15.49 23.42 -21.96
C HIS A 114 14.31 24.38 -21.73
N TYR A 115 13.48 24.14 -20.69
CA TYR A 115 12.27 24.88 -20.44
C TYR A 115 12.26 25.46 -19.02
N THR A 116 11.36 26.42 -18.78
CA THR A 116 11.06 26.87 -17.41
C THR A 116 10.30 25.79 -16.65
N VAL A 117 10.36 25.79 -15.31
CA VAL A 117 9.75 24.76 -14.49
C VAL A 117 8.25 24.57 -14.78
N PRO A 118 7.41 25.63 -14.88
CA PRO A 118 6.00 25.47 -15.22
C PRO A 118 5.77 24.84 -16.59
N VAL A 119 6.54 25.23 -17.61
CA VAL A 119 6.45 24.68 -18.97
C VAL A 119 6.92 23.23 -19.02
N ALA A 120 8.00 22.93 -18.29
CA ALA A 120 8.53 21.56 -18.18
C ALA A 120 7.52 20.63 -17.51
N LEU A 121 6.87 21.07 -16.44
CA LEU A 121 5.80 20.35 -15.76
C LEU A 121 4.62 20.09 -16.71
N GLY A 122 4.16 21.10 -17.46
CA GLY A 122 3.09 20.93 -18.43
C GLY A 122 3.41 19.90 -19.51
N LYS A 123 4.64 19.92 -20.05
CA LYS A 123 5.09 18.94 -21.05
C LYS A 123 5.31 17.54 -20.48
N SER A 124 5.59 17.43 -19.20
CA SER A 124 5.85 16.14 -18.53
C SER A 124 4.60 15.33 -18.22
N ILE A 125 3.40 15.91 -18.36
CA ILE A 125 2.13 15.23 -18.01
C ILE A 125 1.94 13.97 -18.86
N ASP A 126 2.21 14.06 -20.15
CA ASP A 126 1.97 12.95 -21.08
C ASP A 126 2.88 11.75 -20.80
N ASP A 127 4.12 12.03 -20.40
CA ASP A 127 5.14 11.02 -20.03
C ASP A 127 5.07 10.58 -18.57
N ALA A 128 4.24 11.25 -17.75
CA ALA A 128 4.10 10.92 -16.34
C ALA A 128 3.36 9.60 -16.13
N PRO A 129 3.77 8.78 -15.14
CA PRO A 129 2.97 7.65 -14.71
C PRO A 129 1.54 8.06 -14.35
N GLU A 130 0.57 7.21 -14.68
CA GLU A 130 -0.87 7.49 -14.46
C GLU A 130 -1.17 7.92 -13.00
N ILE A 131 -0.45 7.34 -12.06
CA ILE A 131 -0.58 7.63 -10.64
C ILE A 131 -0.31 9.11 -10.28
N PHE A 132 0.56 9.80 -11.05
CA PHE A 132 0.93 11.19 -10.80
C PHE A 132 0.09 12.20 -11.60
N LYS A 133 -0.55 11.78 -12.70
CA LYS A 133 -1.29 12.66 -13.59
C LYS A 133 -2.34 13.54 -12.88
N PRO A 134 -3.18 13.01 -11.97
CA PRO A 134 -4.18 13.84 -11.27
C PRO A 134 -3.54 14.94 -10.42
N GLY A 135 -2.51 14.61 -9.64
CA GLY A 135 -1.81 15.58 -8.81
C GLY A 135 -1.03 16.61 -9.63
N LEU A 136 -0.40 16.19 -10.74
CA LEU A 136 0.30 17.09 -11.64
C LEU A 136 -0.65 18.09 -12.31
N ARG A 137 -1.82 17.64 -12.77
CA ARG A 137 -2.82 18.52 -13.36
C ARG A 137 -3.26 19.59 -12.38
N ARG A 138 -3.62 19.23 -11.16
CA ARG A 138 -3.99 20.19 -10.09
C ARG A 138 -2.88 21.20 -9.80
N MET A 139 -1.63 20.71 -9.70
CA MET A 139 -0.47 21.56 -9.46
C MET A 139 -0.26 22.56 -10.60
N ILE A 140 -0.33 22.10 -11.85
CA ILE A 140 -0.15 22.96 -13.04
C ILE A 140 -1.29 23.95 -13.19
N GLU A 141 -2.54 23.58 -12.94
CA GLU A 141 -3.69 24.47 -12.94
C GLU A 141 -3.50 25.63 -11.96
N LYS A 142 -3.06 25.36 -10.74
CA LYS A 142 -2.76 26.40 -9.74
C LYS A 142 -1.62 27.30 -10.16
N ILE A 143 -0.53 26.74 -10.66
CA ILE A 143 0.63 27.53 -11.15
C ILE A 143 0.22 28.42 -12.34
N ASN A 144 -0.55 27.89 -13.28
CA ASN A 144 -1.05 28.64 -14.43
C ASN A 144 -2.12 29.68 -14.03
N GLY A 145 -2.85 29.44 -12.95
CA GLY A 145 -3.76 30.40 -12.31
C GLY A 145 -3.07 31.58 -11.62
N GLY A 146 -1.73 31.62 -11.65
CA GLY A 146 -0.92 32.72 -11.10
C GLY A 146 -0.45 32.49 -9.66
N ASP A 147 -0.65 31.31 -9.10
CA ASP A 147 -0.12 30.97 -7.77
C ASP A 147 1.39 30.71 -7.85
N ALA A 148 2.17 31.73 -7.51
CA ALA A 148 3.62 31.68 -7.45
C ALA A 148 4.16 31.16 -6.08
N SER A 149 3.28 30.74 -5.18
CA SER A 149 3.66 30.21 -3.87
C SER A 149 4.24 28.80 -3.93
N ILE A 150 4.72 28.30 -2.81
CA ILE A 150 5.18 26.92 -2.66
C ILE A 150 4.00 25.93 -2.54
N ASP A 151 2.78 26.42 -2.29
CA ASP A 151 1.63 25.60 -1.90
C ASP A 151 1.23 24.55 -2.93
N PRO A 152 1.18 24.84 -4.26
CA PRO A 152 0.89 23.81 -5.26
C PRO A 152 1.87 22.62 -5.22
N TYR A 153 3.16 22.91 -4.98
CA TYR A 153 4.20 21.89 -4.88
C TYR A 153 4.07 21.07 -3.60
N MET A 154 3.73 21.70 -2.49
CA MET A 154 3.54 21.00 -1.21
C MET A 154 2.27 20.17 -1.19
N GLU A 155 1.20 20.65 -1.84
CA GLU A 155 -0.02 19.87 -2.01
C GLU A 155 0.23 18.59 -2.82
N PHE A 156 0.99 18.68 -3.92
CA PHE A 156 1.43 17.50 -4.66
C PHE A 156 2.22 16.54 -3.76
N ALA A 157 3.17 17.05 -2.96
CA ALA A 157 3.96 16.23 -2.05
C ALA A 157 3.12 15.57 -0.94
N ASN A 158 2.06 16.23 -0.49
CA ASN A 158 1.12 15.69 0.50
C ASN A 158 0.17 14.64 -0.11
N THR A 159 -0.23 14.83 -1.37
CA THR A 159 -1.02 13.84 -2.12
C THR A 159 -0.24 12.54 -2.32
N TYR A 160 1.08 12.65 -2.50
CA TYR A 160 2.00 11.53 -2.65
C TYR A 160 3.02 11.50 -1.50
N PRO A 161 2.64 11.01 -0.30
CA PRO A 161 3.41 11.17 0.93
C PRO A 161 4.55 10.15 1.02
N VAL A 162 5.48 10.20 0.06
CA VAL A 162 6.74 9.46 0.14
C VAL A 162 7.85 10.36 0.69
N ARG A 163 8.81 9.73 1.34
CA ARG A 163 9.86 10.40 2.12
C ARG A 163 10.57 11.53 1.37
N ASP A 164 10.84 11.31 0.11
CA ASP A 164 11.65 12.23 -0.71
C ASP A 164 10.79 13.21 -1.52
N SER A 165 9.46 13.02 -1.61
CA SER A 165 8.54 13.86 -2.38
C SER A 165 8.58 15.31 -1.91
N MET A 166 8.45 15.57 -0.62
CA MET A 166 8.49 16.94 -0.06
C MET A 166 9.82 17.65 -0.35
N ARG A 167 10.92 16.91 -0.21
CA ARG A 167 12.27 17.45 -0.48
C ARG A 167 12.42 17.84 -1.94
N MET A 168 11.97 16.97 -2.84
CA MET A 168 12.07 17.19 -4.28
C MET A 168 11.18 18.34 -4.75
N MET A 169 9.96 18.43 -4.23
CA MET A 169 9.04 19.53 -4.58
C MET A 169 9.57 20.89 -4.10
N ARG A 170 10.20 20.96 -2.93
CA ARG A 170 10.89 22.18 -2.47
C ARG A 170 12.07 22.57 -3.36
N LEU A 171 12.86 21.60 -3.80
CA LEU A 171 13.97 21.86 -4.72
C LEU A 171 13.45 22.34 -6.09
N LEU A 172 12.39 21.72 -6.60
CA LEU A 172 11.73 22.11 -7.84
C LEU A 172 11.19 23.55 -7.79
N TYR A 173 10.52 23.89 -6.70
CA TYR A 173 10.05 25.27 -6.44
C TYR A 173 11.20 26.28 -6.46
N ARG A 174 12.29 26.01 -5.70
CA ARG A 174 13.46 26.87 -5.65
C ARG A 174 14.13 27.02 -7.03
N LEU A 175 14.05 25.99 -7.87
CA LEU A 175 14.55 26.04 -9.23
C LEU A 175 13.73 26.97 -10.11
N GLY A 176 12.40 27.03 -9.88
CA GLY A 176 11.47 27.89 -10.61
C GLY A 176 11.60 29.38 -10.31
N ILE A 177 11.87 29.76 -9.05
CA ILE A 177 11.86 31.16 -8.60
C ILE A 177 13.22 31.83 -8.71
N GLY A 178 14.28 31.09 -8.90
CA GLY A 178 15.59 31.67 -8.75
C GLY A 178 16.13 32.46 -9.93
N SER A 179 17.03 33.42 -9.63
CA SER A 179 17.78 34.18 -10.63
C SER A 179 18.58 33.27 -11.57
N GLN A 180 18.76 33.70 -12.81
CA GLN A 180 19.47 32.96 -13.86
C GLN A 180 20.93 32.61 -13.48
N GLU A 181 21.62 33.47 -12.74
CA GLU A 181 23.01 33.30 -12.33
C GLU A 181 23.24 32.03 -11.50
N LYS A 182 22.30 31.63 -10.64
CA LYS A 182 22.41 30.43 -9.80
C LYS A 182 21.58 29.24 -10.32
N LYS A 183 20.98 29.37 -11.51
CA LYS A 183 20.13 28.31 -12.09
C LYS A 183 20.92 27.02 -12.31
N GLN A 184 22.12 27.12 -12.85
CA GLN A 184 22.96 25.94 -13.13
C GLN A 184 23.37 25.20 -11.85
N GLU A 185 23.75 25.93 -10.80
CA GLU A 185 24.09 25.30 -9.51
C GLU A 185 22.91 24.55 -8.90
N ARG A 186 21.73 25.16 -8.92
CA ARG A 186 20.50 24.54 -8.44
C ARG A 186 20.08 23.33 -9.28
N LEU A 187 20.24 23.42 -10.60
CA LEU A 187 19.97 22.30 -11.49
C LEU A 187 20.92 21.14 -11.21
N LEU A 188 22.21 21.41 -10.95
CA LEU A 188 23.17 20.38 -10.54
C LEU A 188 22.79 19.74 -9.20
N MET A 189 22.35 20.52 -8.22
CA MET A 189 21.85 19.98 -6.94
C MET A 189 20.62 19.10 -7.15
N PHE A 190 19.67 19.54 -7.96
CA PHE A 190 18.48 18.78 -8.31
C PHE A 190 18.87 17.46 -8.99
N SER A 191 19.72 17.52 -10.03
CA SER A 191 20.22 16.36 -10.78
C SER A 191 20.91 15.34 -9.88
N ARG A 192 21.82 15.79 -9.00
CA ARG A 192 22.49 14.90 -8.04
C ARG A 192 21.50 14.21 -7.11
N THR A 193 20.51 14.96 -6.62
CA THR A 193 19.48 14.38 -5.74
C THR A 193 18.63 13.37 -6.47
N VAL A 194 18.15 13.68 -7.68
CA VAL A 194 17.38 12.76 -8.54
C VAL A 194 18.17 11.48 -8.83
N SER A 195 19.46 11.63 -9.22
CA SER A 195 20.31 10.48 -9.50
C SER A 195 20.53 9.60 -8.27
N SER A 196 20.72 10.19 -7.09
CA SER A 196 20.80 9.45 -5.83
C SER A 196 19.53 8.67 -5.52
N LEU A 197 18.35 9.29 -5.70
CA LEU A 197 17.07 8.64 -5.51
C LEU A 197 16.82 7.51 -6.51
N GLN A 198 17.22 7.72 -7.77
CA GLN A 198 17.11 6.71 -8.81
C GLN A 198 17.98 5.48 -8.52
N ASN A 199 19.21 5.70 -8.03
CA ASN A 199 20.09 4.61 -7.61
C ASN A 199 19.49 3.83 -6.43
N LYS A 200 18.94 4.53 -5.46
CA LYS A 200 18.23 3.89 -4.32
C LYS A 200 17.02 3.09 -4.78
N ALA A 201 16.20 3.62 -5.70
CA ALA A 201 15.05 2.90 -6.25
C ALA A 201 15.49 1.63 -7.02
N ARG A 202 16.59 1.70 -7.77
CA ARG A 202 17.19 0.53 -8.44
C ARG A 202 17.66 -0.52 -7.43
N GLU A 203 18.35 -0.09 -6.37
CA GLU A 203 18.81 -0.98 -5.30
C GLU A 203 17.65 -1.67 -4.60
N THR A 204 16.56 -0.93 -4.30
CA THR A 204 15.35 -1.49 -3.71
C THR A 204 14.74 -2.57 -4.63
N LYS A 205 14.55 -2.28 -5.91
CA LYS A 205 14.06 -3.27 -6.90
C LYS A 205 14.97 -4.49 -7.00
N TYR A 206 16.27 -4.30 -6.94
CA TYR A 206 17.22 -5.41 -6.97
C TYR A 206 17.10 -6.29 -5.72
N LYS A 207 17.02 -5.68 -4.53
CA LYS A 207 16.82 -6.41 -3.28
C LYS A 207 15.50 -7.18 -3.26
N GLU A 208 14.43 -6.60 -3.78
CA GLU A 208 13.12 -7.27 -3.88
C GLU A 208 13.18 -8.50 -4.78
N ARG A 209 13.85 -8.39 -5.94
CA ARG A 209 14.07 -9.54 -6.83
C ARG A 209 14.89 -10.64 -6.15
N LEU A 210 15.95 -10.27 -5.44
CA LEU A 210 16.78 -11.21 -4.68
C LEU A 210 15.96 -11.92 -3.61
N ASN A 211 15.21 -11.17 -2.79
CA ASN A 211 14.37 -11.75 -1.74
C ASN A 211 13.30 -12.69 -2.31
N HIS A 212 12.74 -12.34 -3.48
CA HIS A 212 11.77 -13.22 -4.14
C HIS A 212 12.41 -14.52 -4.62
N MET A 213 13.59 -14.45 -5.24
CA MET A 213 14.35 -15.63 -5.66
C MET A 213 14.79 -16.49 -4.46
N GLU A 214 15.28 -15.86 -3.40
CA GLU A 214 15.67 -16.54 -2.16
C GLU A 214 14.49 -17.25 -1.50
N SER A 215 13.33 -16.59 -1.42
CA SER A 215 12.10 -17.20 -0.92
C SER A 215 11.68 -18.42 -1.74
N GLN A 216 11.73 -18.34 -3.07
CA GLN A 216 11.42 -19.48 -3.94
C GLN A 216 12.39 -20.64 -3.74
N THR A 217 13.69 -20.33 -3.62
CA THR A 217 14.74 -21.35 -3.37
C THR A 217 14.51 -22.04 -2.03
N MET A 218 14.19 -21.28 -0.98
CA MET A 218 13.87 -21.85 0.34
C MET A 218 12.64 -22.75 0.31
N ILE A 219 11.59 -22.38 -0.40
CA ILE A 219 10.38 -23.20 -0.55
C ILE A 219 10.73 -24.50 -1.28
N MET A 220 11.49 -24.45 -2.36
CA MET A 220 11.94 -25.66 -3.08
C MET A 220 12.77 -26.58 -2.19
N LEU A 221 13.67 -26.01 -1.39
CA LEU A 221 14.53 -26.78 -0.47
C LEU A 221 13.68 -27.47 0.62
N VAL A 222 12.69 -26.78 1.18
CA VAL A 222 11.77 -27.36 2.18
C VAL A 222 10.95 -28.48 1.56
N ILE A 223 10.39 -28.28 0.37
CA ILE A 223 9.58 -29.31 -0.32
C ILE A 223 10.44 -30.55 -0.63
N THR A 224 11.66 -30.35 -1.15
CA THR A 224 12.58 -31.43 -1.46
C THR A 224 13.02 -32.20 -0.20
N GLY A 225 13.35 -31.46 0.88
CA GLY A 225 13.72 -32.04 2.16
C GLY A 225 12.58 -32.83 2.80
N MET A 226 11.37 -32.32 2.75
CA MET A 226 10.18 -33.03 3.25
C MET A 226 9.86 -34.28 2.41
N GLY A 227 10.01 -34.18 1.08
CA GLY A 227 9.82 -35.31 0.16
C GLY A 227 10.82 -36.43 0.41
N THR A 228 12.10 -36.12 0.58
CA THR A 228 13.14 -37.12 0.91
C THR A 228 12.91 -37.78 2.26
N MET A 229 12.49 -37.02 3.27
CA MET A 229 12.16 -37.53 4.61
C MET A 229 10.97 -38.52 4.55
N LEU A 230 9.93 -38.18 3.77
CA LEU A 230 8.76 -39.04 3.55
C LEU A 230 9.14 -40.33 2.85
N LEU A 231 9.98 -40.30 1.81
CA LEU A 231 10.48 -41.49 1.12
C LEU A 231 11.28 -42.40 2.06
N LEU A 232 12.15 -41.86 2.91
CA LEU A 232 12.90 -42.59 3.91
C LEU A 232 11.97 -43.28 4.93
N LEU A 233 10.92 -42.58 5.36
CA LEU A 233 9.94 -43.12 6.30
C LEU A 233 9.15 -44.28 5.70
N VAL A 234 8.72 -44.16 4.44
CA VAL A 234 8.05 -45.25 3.68
C VAL A 234 8.98 -46.45 3.50
N ALA A 235 10.25 -46.21 3.12
CA ALA A 235 11.25 -47.24 2.96
C ALA A 235 11.50 -48.00 4.29
N MET A 236 11.58 -47.28 5.40
CA MET A 236 11.72 -47.85 6.73
C MET A 236 10.51 -48.71 7.13
N MET A 237 9.29 -48.22 6.87
CA MET A 237 8.07 -49.02 7.11
C MET A 237 8.03 -50.30 6.29
N MET A 238 8.47 -50.27 5.02
CA MET A 238 8.55 -51.46 4.18
C MET A 238 9.53 -52.51 4.74
N ILE A 239 10.69 -52.05 5.26
CA ILE A 239 11.69 -52.98 5.85
C ILE A 239 11.16 -53.62 7.14
N PHE A 240 10.39 -52.90 7.96
CA PHE A 240 9.81 -53.45 9.19
C PHE A 240 8.52 -54.29 8.97
N SER A 241 7.94 -54.24 7.78
CA SER A 241 6.74 -54.97 7.39
C SER A 241 7.05 -56.36 6.79
N ILE A 242 8.33 -56.65 6.55
CA ILE A 242 8.84 -57.99 6.11
C ILE A 242 9.42 -58.71 7.30
#